data_278fa9ceaee29fd568ec466deb234214
#
_entry.id   278fa9ceaee29fd568ec466deb234214
#
_cell.length_a   1.000
_cell.length_b   1.000
_cell.length_c   1.000
_cell.angle_alpha   90.00
_cell.angle_beta   90.00
_cell.angle_gamma   90.00
#
_symmetry.space_group_name_H-M   'P 1'
#
loop_
_entity.id
_entity.type
_entity.pdbx_description
1 polymer ?
#
loop_
_entity_poly.entity_id
_entity_poly.type
_entity_poly.pdbx_seq_one_letter_code
_entity_poly.pdbx_strand_id
1 'polypeptide(L)'
;NLGAIIRSAAFFGIENIVLTKEDKQASITTSAYRVAQGGMEFVKIFKVSSTAWFLRQCRGRLTCIGTDLRAHHEIADLGRLIEKDEACVIVLGNEERGISEEAKKLCAHLVKIKGSGNVESLNVAQAATLFCHSLSATNPRSF
;
A
#
# COMPACT_ATOMS: atom_id res chain seq x y z
N ASN A 1 -9.30 -0.81 -10.03
CA ASN A 1 -8.10 -0.51 -9.22
C ASN A 1 -7.48 -1.76 -8.58
N LEU A 2 -8.29 -2.63 -7.99
CA LEU A 2 -7.75 -3.81 -7.30
C LEU A 2 -6.95 -4.72 -8.24
N GLY A 3 -7.46 -5.00 -9.43
CA GLY A 3 -6.75 -5.83 -10.41
C GLY A 3 -5.40 -5.25 -10.81
N ALA A 4 -5.34 -3.95 -11.05
CA ALA A 4 -4.10 -3.25 -11.37
C ALA A 4 -3.11 -3.26 -10.19
N ILE A 5 -3.60 -3.13 -8.96
CA ILE A 5 -2.77 -3.22 -7.75
C ILE A 5 -2.17 -4.62 -7.61
N ILE A 6 -2.98 -5.66 -7.78
CA ILE A 6 -2.53 -7.05 -7.73
C ILE A 6 -1.45 -7.31 -8.79
N ARG A 7 -1.67 -6.84 -10.00
CA ARG A 7 -0.70 -6.97 -11.09
C ARG A 7 0.63 -6.31 -10.74
N SER A 8 0.60 -5.08 -10.23
CA SER A 8 1.80 -4.36 -9.81
C SER A 8 2.52 -5.08 -8.68
N ALA A 9 1.77 -5.53 -7.67
CA ALA A 9 2.32 -6.28 -6.54
C ALA A 9 3.04 -7.55 -7.03
N ALA A 10 2.38 -8.34 -7.87
CA ALA A 10 2.97 -9.55 -8.44
C ALA A 10 4.23 -9.24 -9.26
N PHE A 11 4.19 -8.19 -10.09
CA PHE A 11 5.33 -7.79 -10.91
C PHE A 11 6.56 -7.43 -10.08
N PHE A 12 6.37 -6.72 -8.97
CA PHE A 12 7.45 -6.28 -8.10
C PHE A 12 7.76 -7.22 -6.93
N GLY A 13 7.14 -8.40 -6.89
CA GLY A 13 7.40 -9.40 -5.87
C GLY A 13 6.81 -9.10 -4.49
N ILE A 14 5.77 -8.28 -4.43
CA ILE A 14 5.01 -8.03 -3.20
C ILE A 14 3.99 -9.16 -3.06
N GLU A 15 4.14 -9.97 -2.04
CA GLU A 15 3.38 -11.22 -1.91
C GLU A 15 2.03 -11.08 -1.24
N ASN A 16 1.82 -10.03 -0.44
CA ASN A 16 0.65 -9.94 0.42
C ASN A 16 -0.11 -8.63 0.19
N ILE A 17 -1.41 -8.74 0.02
CA ILE A 17 -2.35 -7.61 -0.03
C ILE A 17 -3.40 -7.81 1.04
N VAL A 18 -3.68 -6.77 1.80
CA VAL A 18 -4.73 -6.77 2.81
C VAL A 18 -5.85 -5.84 2.37
N LEU A 19 -7.06 -6.37 2.32
CA LEU A 19 -8.28 -5.62 2.03
C LEU A 19 -9.08 -5.48 3.31
N THR A 20 -9.68 -4.33 3.51
CA THR A 20 -10.56 -4.12 4.65
C THR A 20 -12.03 -4.18 4.24
N LYS A 21 -12.88 -4.63 5.16
CA LYS A 21 -14.33 -4.64 4.93
C LYS A 21 -14.94 -3.25 4.90
N GLU A 22 -14.20 -2.25 5.38
CA GLU A 22 -14.61 -0.84 5.32
C GLU A 22 -14.61 -0.30 3.90
N ASP A 23 -13.76 -0.83 3.05
CA ASP A 23 -13.69 -0.43 1.65
C ASP A 23 -14.62 -1.29 0.81
N LYS A 24 -15.83 -0.77 0.61
CA LYS A 24 -16.87 -1.43 -0.19
C LYS A 24 -16.50 -1.58 -1.67
N GLN A 25 -15.49 -0.85 -2.14
CA GLN A 25 -15.04 -0.90 -3.53
C GLN A 25 -13.97 -1.97 -3.75
N ALA A 26 -13.32 -2.43 -2.70
CA ALA A 26 -12.28 -3.43 -2.78
C ALA A 26 -12.88 -4.85 -2.73
N SER A 27 -13.56 -5.26 -3.79
CA SER A 27 -14.03 -6.63 -3.94
C SER A 27 -13.26 -7.35 -5.05
N ILE A 28 -13.02 -8.66 -4.84
CA ILE A 28 -12.43 -9.49 -5.88
C ILE A 28 -13.54 -9.82 -6.88
N THR A 29 -13.52 -9.13 -8.02
CA THR A 29 -14.48 -9.30 -9.09
C THR A 29 -13.85 -10.00 -10.29
N THR A 30 -14.68 -10.46 -11.23
CA THR A 30 -14.19 -10.99 -12.51
C THR A 30 -13.32 -9.96 -13.25
N SER A 31 -13.68 -8.67 -13.18
CA SER A 31 -12.88 -7.60 -13.74
C SER A 31 -11.50 -7.51 -13.08
N ALA A 32 -11.41 -7.67 -11.75
CA ALA A 32 -10.14 -7.65 -11.03
C ALA A 32 -9.23 -8.81 -11.49
N TYR A 33 -9.77 -10.01 -11.62
CA TYR A 33 -9.02 -11.16 -12.15
C TYR A 33 -8.47 -10.88 -13.54
N ARG A 34 -9.29 -10.32 -14.42
CA ARG A 34 -8.90 -10.03 -15.82
C ARG A 34 -7.78 -8.99 -15.87
N VAL A 35 -7.90 -7.90 -15.11
CA VAL A 35 -6.90 -6.82 -15.09
C VAL A 35 -5.60 -7.28 -14.42
N ALA A 36 -5.68 -8.17 -13.44
CA ALA A 36 -4.51 -8.72 -12.75
C ALA A 36 -3.62 -9.59 -13.66
N GLN A 37 -4.15 -10.10 -14.78
CA GLN A 37 -3.39 -10.87 -15.78
C GLN A 37 -2.54 -12.00 -15.17
N GLY A 38 -3.16 -12.84 -14.36
CA GLY A 38 -2.46 -13.96 -13.72
C GLY A 38 -1.70 -13.59 -12.45
N GLY A 39 -1.62 -12.31 -12.09
CA GLY A 39 -0.97 -11.87 -10.86
C GLY A 39 -1.56 -12.49 -9.58
N MET A 40 -2.83 -12.91 -9.64
CA MET A 40 -3.51 -13.56 -8.51
C MET A 40 -2.80 -14.84 -8.02
N GLU A 41 -2.06 -15.50 -8.88
CA GLU A 41 -1.33 -16.73 -8.52
C GLU A 41 -0.11 -16.44 -7.63
N PHE A 42 0.39 -15.21 -7.64
CA PHE A 42 1.61 -14.78 -6.97
C PHE A 42 1.36 -13.91 -5.74
N VAL A 43 0.12 -13.58 -5.47
CA VAL A 43 -0.25 -12.66 -4.39
C VAL A 43 -1.29 -13.30 -3.50
N LYS A 44 -1.04 -13.27 -2.18
CA LYS A 44 -2.01 -13.70 -1.17
C LYS A 44 -2.86 -12.50 -0.77
N ILE A 45 -4.16 -12.68 -0.77
CA ILE A 45 -5.12 -11.62 -0.41
C ILE A 45 -5.80 -11.99 0.90
N PHE A 46 -5.68 -11.11 1.87
CA PHE A 46 -6.29 -11.24 3.19
C PHE A 46 -7.41 -10.22 3.34
N LYS A 47 -8.48 -10.61 4.03
CA LYS A 47 -9.57 -9.70 4.38
C LYS A 47 -9.61 -9.52 5.88
N VAL A 48 -9.65 -8.27 6.32
CA VAL A 48 -9.71 -7.91 7.74
C VAL A 48 -10.88 -6.97 8.00
N SER A 49 -11.26 -6.84 9.27
CA SER A 49 -12.43 -6.04 9.66
C SER A 49 -12.22 -4.55 9.39
N SER A 50 -11.06 -4.00 9.77
CA SER A 50 -10.75 -2.58 9.59
C SER A 50 -9.25 -2.36 9.48
N THR A 51 -8.88 -1.23 8.89
CA THR A 51 -7.49 -0.79 8.80
C THR A 51 -6.89 -0.61 10.20
N ALA A 52 -7.60 0.08 11.08
CA ALA A 52 -7.12 0.33 12.44
C ALA A 52 -6.89 -0.96 13.23
N TRP A 53 -7.82 -1.92 13.14
CA TRP A 53 -7.64 -3.22 13.78
C TRP A 53 -6.37 -3.92 13.28
N PHE A 54 -6.20 -3.97 11.96
CA PHE A 54 -5.03 -4.61 11.35
C PHE A 54 -3.71 -3.94 11.79
N LEU A 55 -3.65 -2.62 11.76
CA LEU A 55 -2.45 -1.88 12.16
C LEU A 55 -2.10 -2.11 13.64
N ARG A 56 -3.09 -2.25 14.51
CA ARG A 56 -2.84 -2.61 15.92
C ARG A 56 -2.20 -3.99 16.02
N GLN A 57 -2.61 -4.94 15.20
CA GLN A 57 -2.01 -6.28 15.17
C GLN A 57 -0.57 -6.26 14.65
N CYS A 58 -0.23 -5.32 13.78
CA CYS A 58 1.11 -5.17 13.22
C CYS A 58 2.10 -4.52 14.20
N ARG A 59 1.63 -3.83 15.22
CA ARG A 59 2.45 -3.04 16.13
C ARG A 59 3.53 -3.90 16.80
N GLY A 60 4.78 -3.45 16.70
CA GLY A 60 5.94 -4.16 17.23
C GLY A 60 6.44 -5.32 16.35
N ARG A 61 5.77 -5.59 15.23
CA ARG A 61 6.13 -6.67 14.31
C ARG A 61 6.47 -6.18 12.91
N LEU A 62 5.79 -5.15 12.45
CA LEU A 62 5.93 -4.58 11.11
C LEU A 62 6.00 -3.06 11.25
N THR A 63 6.79 -2.43 10.39
CA THR A 63 6.78 -0.98 10.26
C THR A 63 5.59 -0.57 9.40
N CYS A 64 4.64 0.14 10.00
CA CYS A 64 3.46 0.62 9.29
C CYS A 64 3.71 2.03 8.76
N ILE A 65 3.55 2.21 7.46
CA ILE A 65 3.75 3.48 6.76
C ILE A 65 2.44 3.85 6.08
N GLY A 66 1.89 4.98 6.46
CA GLY A 66 0.68 5.52 5.86
C GLY A 66 1.00 6.52 4.75
N THR A 67 0.05 6.71 3.84
CA THR A 67 0.16 7.71 2.79
C THR A 67 -0.68 8.93 3.15
N ASP A 68 -0.09 10.12 3.03
CA ASP A 68 -0.78 11.38 3.29
C ASP A 68 -0.15 12.48 2.41
N LEU A 69 -1.00 13.21 1.67
CA LEU A 69 -0.56 14.30 0.80
C LEU A 69 0.19 15.41 1.56
N ARG A 70 -0.05 15.53 2.86
CA ARG A 70 0.58 16.54 3.73
C ARG A 70 1.76 16.00 4.53
N ALA A 71 2.21 14.80 4.25
CA ALA A 71 3.35 14.20 4.94
C ALA A 71 4.65 14.99 4.68
N HIS A 72 5.55 14.96 5.64
CA HIS A 72 6.88 15.58 5.50
C HIS A 72 7.85 14.68 4.71
N HIS A 73 7.73 13.38 4.87
CA HIS A 73 8.53 12.41 4.13
C HIS A 73 7.95 12.15 2.75
N GLU A 74 8.81 11.84 1.82
CA GLU A 74 8.45 11.46 0.47
C GLU A 74 8.72 9.98 0.22
N ILE A 75 8.14 9.44 -0.84
CA ILE A 75 8.35 8.04 -1.23
C ILE A 75 9.86 7.71 -1.40
N ALA A 76 10.66 8.67 -1.82
CA ALA A 76 12.11 8.51 -1.93
C ALA A 76 12.79 8.24 -0.59
N ASP A 77 12.15 8.57 0.53
CA ASP A 77 12.69 8.37 1.88
C ASP A 77 12.47 6.96 2.42
N LEU A 78 11.70 6.11 1.74
CA LEU A 78 11.35 4.77 2.24
C LEU A 78 12.58 3.95 2.66
N GLY A 79 13.66 4.04 1.91
CA GLY A 79 14.90 3.32 2.24
C GLY A 79 15.53 3.72 3.58
N ARG A 80 15.25 4.95 4.04
CA ARG A 80 15.71 5.43 5.35
C ARG A 80 14.71 5.13 6.47
N LEU A 81 13.43 5.04 6.14
CA LEU A 81 12.35 4.84 7.11
C LEU A 81 12.16 3.37 7.46
N ILE A 82 12.54 2.47 6.57
CA ILE A 82 12.45 1.02 6.76
C ILE A 82 13.85 0.49 7.02
N GLU A 83 14.05 -0.14 8.17
CA GLU A 83 15.32 -0.76 8.49
C GLU A 83 15.58 -1.97 7.58
N LYS A 84 16.87 -2.25 7.37
CA LYS A 84 17.26 -3.40 6.55
C LYS A 84 16.66 -4.69 7.09
N ASP A 85 16.09 -5.48 6.20
CA ASP A 85 15.43 -6.77 6.50
C ASP A 85 14.15 -6.65 7.36
N GLU A 86 13.69 -5.44 7.62
CA GLU A 86 12.43 -5.22 8.33
C GLU A 86 11.24 -5.40 7.40
N ALA A 87 10.23 -6.10 7.87
CA ALA A 87 8.96 -6.19 7.16
C ALA A 87 8.14 -4.91 7.38
N CYS A 88 7.44 -4.47 6.36
CA CYS A 88 6.64 -3.25 6.43
C CYS A 88 5.28 -3.41 5.77
N VAL A 89 4.37 -2.52 6.13
CA VAL A 89 3.04 -2.37 5.54
C VAL A 89 2.91 -0.96 5.01
N ILE A 90 2.49 -0.82 3.76
CA ILE A 90 2.10 0.46 3.19
C ILE A 90 0.58 0.54 3.22
N VAL A 91 0.05 1.58 3.83
CA VAL A 91 -1.38 1.85 3.90
C VAL A 91 -1.74 2.88 2.85
N LEU A 92 -2.50 2.45 1.85
CA LEU A 92 -3.00 3.33 0.79
C LEU A 92 -4.39 3.82 1.17
N GLY A 93 -4.62 5.11 1.03
CA GLY A 93 -5.89 5.73 1.34
C GLY A 93 -6.89 5.64 0.21
N ASN A 94 -8.15 5.85 0.58
CA ASN A 94 -9.22 6.09 -0.38
C ASN A 94 -8.92 7.37 -1.18
N GLU A 95 -9.32 7.40 -2.45
CA GLU A 95 -9.04 8.53 -3.36
C GLU A 95 -9.66 9.85 -2.90
N GLU A 96 -10.82 9.79 -2.24
CA GLU A 96 -11.54 10.97 -1.77
C GLU A 96 -11.14 11.40 -0.36
N ARG A 97 -10.93 10.44 0.54
CA ARG A 97 -10.77 10.68 1.98
C ARG A 97 -9.35 10.48 2.49
N GLY A 98 -8.48 9.82 1.71
CA GLY A 98 -7.19 9.37 2.20
C GLY A 98 -7.35 8.30 3.29
N ILE A 99 -6.39 8.18 4.17
CA ILE A 99 -6.47 7.29 5.33
C ILE A 99 -7.08 8.04 6.52
N SER A 100 -7.76 7.31 7.42
CA SER A 100 -8.39 7.92 8.60
C SER A 100 -7.34 8.49 9.57
N GLU A 101 -7.75 9.46 10.38
CA GLU A 101 -6.87 10.00 11.42
C GLU A 101 -6.43 8.93 12.43
N GLU A 102 -7.32 7.98 12.74
CA GLU A 102 -6.98 6.84 13.57
C GLU A 102 -5.88 5.98 12.97
N ALA A 103 -5.99 5.66 11.68
CA ALA A 103 -4.97 4.88 10.96
C ALA A 103 -3.63 5.63 10.91
N LYS A 104 -3.65 6.95 10.67
CA LYS A 104 -2.44 7.77 10.68
C LYS A 104 -1.68 7.68 11.99
N LYS A 105 -2.40 7.72 13.11
CA LYS A 105 -1.80 7.62 14.45
C LYS A 105 -1.16 6.26 14.73
N LEU A 106 -1.63 5.22 14.05
CA LEU A 106 -1.09 3.86 14.18
C LEU A 106 0.08 3.59 13.26
N CYS A 107 0.38 4.48 12.32
CA CYS A 107 1.53 4.38 11.46
C CYS A 107 2.78 4.96 12.12
N ALA A 108 3.91 4.31 11.93
CA ALA A 108 5.20 4.80 12.40
C ALA A 108 5.64 6.04 11.61
N HIS A 109 5.31 6.07 10.31
CA HIS A 109 5.67 7.16 9.41
C HIS A 109 4.54 7.45 8.44
N LEU A 110 4.46 8.70 7.98
CA LEU A 110 3.60 9.10 6.89
C LEU A 110 4.46 9.58 5.74
N VAL A 111 4.13 9.17 4.52
CA VAL A 111 4.86 9.54 3.31
C VAL A 111 3.91 10.02 2.23
N LYS A 112 4.42 10.83 1.33
CA LYS A 112 3.70 11.32 0.16
C LYS A 112 4.45 11.00 -1.12
N ILE A 113 3.72 11.01 -2.22
CA ILE A 113 4.29 11.09 -3.55
C ILE A 113 4.23 12.55 -3.96
N LYS A 114 5.40 13.18 -4.09
CA LYS A 114 5.48 14.59 -4.46
C LYS A 114 5.09 14.76 -5.93
N GLY A 115 4.10 15.60 -6.19
CA GLY A 115 3.69 16.00 -7.51
C GLY A 115 4.05 17.45 -7.81
N SER A 116 3.67 17.91 -9.01
CA SER A 116 3.87 19.29 -9.45
C SER A 116 2.92 20.31 -8.79
N GLY A 117 1.82 19.80 -8.22
CA GLY A 117 0.72 20.63 -7.70
C GLY A 117 -0.40 20.89 -8.71
N ASN A 118 -0.22 20.51 -9.98
CA ASN A 118 -1.25 20.71 -10.99
C ASN A 118 -2.46 19.80 -10.82
N VAL A 119 -2.23 18.61 -10.26
CA VAL A 119 -3.26 17.62 -9.93
C VAL A 119 -3.04 17.22 -8.48
N GLU A 120 -4.12 17.11 -7.72
CA GLU A 120 -4.06 16.91 -6.28
C GLU A 120 -3.47 15.55 -5.90
N SER A 121 -3.88 14.49 -6.58
CA SER A 121 -3.44 13.13 -6.24
C SER A 121 -3.41 12.21 -7.47
N LEU A 122 -2.70 11.11 -7.33
CA LEU A 122 -2.72 10.01 -8.30
C LEU A 122 -3.88 9.07 -7.99
N ASN A 123 -4.33 8.35 -9.00
CA ASN A 123 -5.18 7.19 -8.82
C ASN A 123 -4.49 6.18 -7.88
N VAL A 124 -5.26 5.50 -7.03
CA VAL A 124 -4.70 4.60 -6.01
C VAL A 124 -3.87 3.46 -6.62
N ALA A 125 -4.26 2.93 -7.78
CA ALA A 125 -3.48 1.87 -8.45
C ALA A 125 -2.13 2.39 -8.96
N GLN A 126 -2.09 3.62 -9.46
CA GLN A 126 -0.84 4.26 -9.89
C GLN A 126 0.07 4.53 -8.68
N ALA A 127 -0.49 5.04 -7.59
CA ALA A 127 0.25 5.22 -6.35
C ALA A 127 0.80 3.89 -5.83
N ALA A 128 -0.04 2.84 -5.82
CA ALA A 128 0.37 1.50 -5.42
C ALA A 128 1.55 0.99 -6.24
N THR A 129 1.54 1.20 -7.56
CA THR A 129 2.63 0.80 -8.44
C THR A 129 3.96 1.47 -8.04
N LEU A 130 3.92 2.77 -7.74
CA LEU A 130 5.11 3.49 -7.30
C LEU A 130 5.64 2.96 -5.96
N PHE A 131 4.75 2.66 -5.01
CA PHE A 131 5.15 2.07 -3.73
C PHE A 131 5.72 0.66 -3.91
N CYS A 132 5.10 -0.18 -4.73
CA CYS A 132 5.61 -1.52 -5.01
C CYS A 132 7.01 -1.46 -5.62
N HIS A 133 7.23 -0.57 -6.59
CA HIS A 133 8.55 -0.35 -7.18
C HIS A 133 9.56 0.09 -6.13
N SER A 134 9.24 1.08 -5.32
CA SER A 134 10.14 1.60 -4.29
C SER A 134 10.48 0.55 -3.24
N LEU A 135 9.51 -0.26 -2.82
CA LEU A 135 9.73 -1.35 -1.87
C LEU A 135 10.64 -2.43 -2.46
N SER A 136 10.43 -2.81 -3.71
CA SER A 136 11.28 -3.82 -4.37
C SER A 136 12.73 -3.36 -4.49
N ALA A 137 12.94 -2.07 -4.73
CA ALA A 137 14.29 -1.49 -4.79
C ALA A 137 14.94 -1.38 -3.39
N THR A 138 14.13 -1.19 -2.34
CA THR A 138 14.60 -1.05 -0.96
C THR A 138 14.87 -2.39 -0.30
N ASN A 139 14.10 -3.41 -0.64
CA ASN A 139 14.17 -4.75 -0.04
C ASN A 139 14.41 -5.82 -1.11
N PRO A 140 15.67 -6.14 -1.46
CA PRO A 140 16.00 -7.08 -2.53
C PRO A 140 15.55 -8.53 -2.28
N ARG A 141 15.02 -8.87 -1.09
CA ARG A 141 14.48 -10.21 -0.83
C ARG A 141 13.19 -10.51 -1.59
N SER A 142 12.64 -9.51 -2.25
CA SER A 142 11.39 -9.66 -3.02
C SER A 142 11.56 -10.45 -4.31
N PHE A 143 12.72 -10.99 -4.55
CA PHE A 143 13.01 -11.81 -5.75
C PHE A 143 13.02 -13.28 -5.46
#